data_d5371818257ba8d4757d68422c64de18
#
_entry.id   d5371818257ba8d4757d68422c64de18
#
_cell.length_a   1.000
_cell.length_b   1.000
_cell.length_c   1.000
_cell.angle_alpha   90.00
_cell.angle_beta   90.00
_cell.angle_gamma   90.00
#
_symmetry.space_group_name_H-M   'P 1'
#
loop_
_entity.id
_entity.type
_entity.pdbx_description
1 polymer ?
#
loop_
_entity_poly.entity_id
_entity_poly.type
_entity_poly.pdbx_seq_one_letter_code
_entity_poly.pdbx_strand_id
1 'polypeptide(L)' 'MRRQPASVRFRELEALVLSIGYKFDRQRGSHRIYRAPGLPMINLQEAQSGKAKPYQVRQVLAIVDEHGIEA' A
#
# COMPACT_ATOMS: atom_id res chain seq x y z
N MET A 1 4.52 -0.84 -10.66
CA MET A 1 5.47 -0.22 -9.70
C MET A 1 6.57 -1.22 -9.37
N ARG A 2 7.72 -1.08 -10.00
CA ARG A 2 8.84 -2.01 -9.79
C ARG A 2 10.14 -1.28 -9.45
N ARG A 3 10.02 -0.13 -8.78
CA ARG A 3 11.16 0.65 -8.32
C ARG A 3 11.69 0.12 -6.99
N GLN A 4 12.87 0.59 -6.60
CA GLN A 4 13.40 0.30 -5.28
C GLN A 4 12.41 0.75 -4.21
N PRO A 5 12.10 -0.09 -3.21
CA PRO A 5 11.13 0.28 -2.19
C PRO A 5 11.43 1.60 -1.48
N ALA A 6 12.71 1.92 -1.31
CA ALA A 6 13.10 3.15 -0.60
C ALA A 6 12.84 4.42 -1.40
N SER A 7 12.56 4.32 -2.70
CA SER A 7 12.32 5.49 -3.55
C SER A 7 10.85 5.72 -3.86
N VAL A 8 9.95 4.90 -3.33
CA VAL A 8 8.53 5.02 -3.61
C VAL A 8 7.91 6.08 -2.70
N ARG A 9 7.11 6.98 -3.30
CA ARG A 9 6.38 7.98 -2.54
C ARG A 9 5.11 7.38 -1.96
N PHE A 10 4.67 7.93 -0.82
CA PHE A 10 3.47 7.45 -0.15
C PHE A 10 2.26 7.48 -1.10
N ARG A 11 2.08 8.60 -1.84
CA ARG A 11 0.94 8.73 -2.74
C ARG A 11 0.98 7.71 -3.87
N GLU A 12 2.18 7.28 -4.28
CA GLU A 12 2.31 6.25 -5.31
C GLU A 12 1.86 4.89 -4.78
N LEU A 13 2.25 4.59 -3.54
CA LEU A 13 1.83 3.34 -2.91
C LEU A 13 0.33 3.34 -2.67
N GLU A 14 -0.22 4.46 -2.21
CA GLU A 14 -1.66 4.57 -2.03
C GLU A 14 -2.41 4.37 -3.34
N ALA A 15 -1.92 5.00 -4.42
CA ALA A 15 -2.54 4.84 -5.72
C ALA A 15 -2.54 3.39 -6.19
N LEU A 16 -1.44 2.67 -5.95
CA LEU A 16 -1.39 1.25 -6.26
C LEU A 16 -2.42 0.45 -5.47
N VAL A 17 -2.50 0.69 -4.18
CA VAL A 17 -3.44 0.00 -3.30
C VAL A 17 -4.88 0.21 -3.78
N LEU A 18 -5.23 1.44 -4.13
CA LEU A 18 -6.57 1.74 -4.64
C LEU A 18 -6.82 1.11 -6.01
N SER A 19 -5.79 1.06 -6.87
CA SER A 19 -5.93 0.53 -8.22
C SER A 19 -6.15 -0.98 -8.24
N ILE A 20 -5.72 -1.69 -7.22
CA ILE A 20 -5.89 -3.15 -7.17
C ILE A 20 -7.17 -3.58 -6.45
N GLY A 21 -8.05 -2.63 -6.16
CA GLY A 21 -9.38 -2.95 -5.64
C GLY A 21 -9.60 -2.65 -4.18
N TYR A 22 -8.61 -2.11 -3.48
CA TYR A 22 -8.80 -1.71 -2.09
C TYR A 22 -9.55 -0.40 -2.00
N LYS A 23 -10.25 -0.23 -0.89
CA LYS A 23 -10.93 1.02 -0.57
C LYS A 23 -10.44 1.53 0.76
N PHE A 24 -10.34 2.85 0.87
CA PHE A 24 -10.01 3.49 2.14
C PHE A 24 -11.13 3.19 3.14
N ASP A 25 -10.76 2.67 4.31
CA ASP A 25 -11.71 2.35 5.36
C ASP A 25 -11.76 3.45 6.42
N ARG A 26 -10.60 3.70 7.05
CA ARG A 26 -10.52 4.71 8.11
C ARG A 26 -9.08 5.09 8.38
N GLN A 27 -8.92 6.18 9.11
CA GLN A 27 -7.60 6.63 9.57
C GLN A 27 -7.57 6.64 11.08
N ARG A 28 -6.50 6.11 11.64
CA ARG A 28 -6.28 6.13 13.09
C ARG A 28 -4.89 6.73 13.32
N GLY A 29 -4.86 7.99 13.82
CA GLY A 29 -3.61 8.73 13.92
C GLY A 29 -2.98 8.90 12.55
N SER A 30 -1.74 8.45 12.39
CA SER A 30 -1.03 8.51 11.11
C SER A 30 -1.22 7.25 10.26
N HIS A 31 -2.03 6.29 10.73
CA HIS A 31 -2.25 5.02 10.03
C HIS A 31 -3.51 5.09 9.18
N ARG A 32 -3.39 4.79 7.89
CA ARG A 32 -4.52 4.70 6.98
C ARG A 32 -4.81 3.24 6.68
N ILE A 33 -6.05 2.83 6.91
CA ILE A 33 -6.46 1.44 6.78
C ILE A 33 -7.29 1.25 5.53
N TYR A 34 -6.90 0.27 4.71
CA TYR A 34 -7.56 -0.05 3.44
C TYR A 34 -8.03 -1.49 3.47
N ARG A 35 -9.19 -1.74 2.87
CA ARG A 35 -9.78 -3.08 2.84
C ARG A 35 -10.26 -3.44 1.45
N ALA A 36 -10.20 -4.75 1.16
CA ALA A 36 -10.76 -5.31 -0.05
C ALA A 36 -11.32 -6.70 0.27
N PRO A 37 -12.45 -7.08 -0.33
CA PRO A 37 -13.05 -8.39 -0.05
C PRO A 37 -12.08 -9.52 -0.39
N GLY A 38 -11.94 -10.47 0.53
CA GLY A 38 -11.10 -11.65 0.31
C GLY A 38 -9.61 -11.40 0.37
N LEU A 39 -9.17 -10.18 0.69
CA LEU A 39 -7.75 -9.84 0.75
C LEU A 39 -7.38 -9.33 2.14
N PRO A 40 -6.09 -9.45 2.52
CA PRO A 40 -5.65 -8.94 3.81
C PRO A 40 -5.83 -7.43 3.92
N MET A 41 -6.14 -6.96 5.11
CA MET A 41 -6.17 -5.53 5.39
C MET A 41 -4.79 -4.92 5.18
N ILE A 42 -4.76 -3.71 4.61
CA ILE A 42 -3.51 -2.97 4.43
C ILE A 42 -3.54 -1.75 5.33
N ASN A 43 -2.45 -1.55 6.07
CA ASN A 43 -2.26 -0.40 6.95
C ASN A 43 -1.05 0.37 6.43
N LEU A 44 -1.27 1.59 5.94
CA LEU A 44 -0.22 2.43 5.41
C LEU A 44 0.06 3.60 6.34
N GLN A 45 1.34 3.91 6.51
CA GLN A 45 1.79 5.07 7.28
C GLN A 45 2.85 5.80 6.47
N GLU A 46 2.66 7.12 6.33
CA GLU A 46 3.61 7.95 5.62
C GLU A 46 4.88 8.13 6.44
N ALA A 47 6.03 7.93 5.80
CA ALA A 47 7.32 8.23 6.41
C ALA A 47 7.62 9.72 6.24
N GLN A 48 8.72 10.17 6.82
CA GLN A 48 9.17 11.55 6.67
C GLN A 48 9.39 11.87 5.19
N SER A 49 9.17 13.13 4.83
CA SER A 49 9.38 13.63 3.47
C SER A 49 8.40 13.03 2.44
N GLY A 50 7.25 12.54 2.90
CA GLY A 50 6.20 12.05 2.01
C GLY A 50 6.51 10.73 1.34
N LYS A 51 7.48 9.98 1.83
CA LYS A 51 7.86 8.70 1.25
C LYS A 51 7.07 7.56 1.90
N ALA A 52 6.90 6.48 1.15
CA ALA A 52 6.37 5.25 1.70
C ALA A 52 7.46 4.53 2.49
N LYS A 53 7.06 3.81 3.55
CA LYS A 53 8.01 2.98 4.28
C LYS A 53 8.37 1.77 3.44
N PRO A 54 9.66 1.47 3.27
CA PRO A 54 10.06 0.38 2.37
C PRO A 54 9.41 -0.97 2.69
N TYR A 55 9.26 -1.32 3.96
CA TYR A 55 8.66 -2.60 4.32
C TYR A 55 7.20 -2.67 3.90
N GLN A 56 6.49 -1.53 3.87
CA GLN A 56 5.10 -1.50 3.44
C GLN A 56 4.98 -1.67 1.93
N VAL A 57 5.92 -1.10 1.17
CA VAL A 57 5.96 -1.31 -0.27
C VAL A 57 6.14 -2.80 -0.56
N ARG A 58 7.08 -3.45 0.12
CA ARG A 58 7.31 -4.88 -0.08
C ARG A 58 6.08 -5.70 0.31
N GLN A 59 5.41 -5.31 1.39
CA GLN A 59 4.20 -6.00 1.84
C GLN A 59 3.09 -5.93 0.79
N VAL A 60 2.86 -4.75 0.23
CA VAL A 60 1.83 -4.57 -0.80
C VAL A 60 2.18 -5.38 -2.05
N LEU A 61 3.44 -5.35 -2.49
CA LEU A 61 3.86 -6.13 -3.65
C LEU A 61 3.73 -7.63 -3.40
N ALA A 62 4.00 -8.08 -2.17
CA ALA A 62 3.82 -9.48 -1.82
C ALA A 62 2.35 -9.90 -1.92
N ILE A 63 1.43 -9.03 -1.49
CA ILE A 63 0.00 -9.30 -1.62
C ILE A 63 -0.40 -9.40 -3.09
N VAL A 64 0.09 -8.50 -3.92
CA VAL A 64 -0.18 -8.52 -5.36
C VAL A 64 0.29 -9.83 -5.96
N ASP A 65 1.51 -10.25 -5.65
CA ASP A 65 2.09 -11.49 -6.19
C ASP A 65 1.35 -12.73 -5.66
N GLU A 66 1.06 -12.75 -4.36
CA GLU A 66 0.48 -13.92 -3.71
C GLU A 66 -0.95 -14.18 -4.19
N HIS A 67 -1.71 -13.13 -4.46
CA HIS A 67 -3.10 -13.26 -4.86
C HIS A 67 -3.31 -13.12 -6.38
N GLY A 68 -2.23 -13.01 -7.14
CA GLY A 68 -2.33 -12.94 -8.59
C GLY A 68 -3.04 -11.70 -9.09
N ILE A 69 -2.94 -10.58 -8.37
CA ILE A 69 -3.60 -9.34 -8.74
C ILE A 69 -2.77 -8.63 -9.80
N GLU A 70 -3.44 -8.16 -10.85
CA GLU A 70 -2.79 -7.31 -11.85
C GLU A 70 -2.87 -5.85 -11.40
N ALA A 71 -1.74 -5.17 -11.46
CA ALA A 71 -1.64 -3.77 -11.07
C ALA A 71 -1.32 -2.87 -12.25
#